data_5279e4e8a726c0b699c8fe43055833e5
#
_entry.id   5279e4e8a726c0b699c8fe43055833e5
#
_cell.length_a   1.000
_cell.length_b   1.000
_cell.length_c   1.000
_cell.angle_alpha   90.00
_cell.angle_beta   90.00
_cell.angle_gamma   90.00
#
_symmetry.space_group_name_H-M   'P 1'
#
loop_
_entity.id
_entity.type
_entity.pdbx_description
1 polymer ?
#
loop_
_entity_poly.entity_id
_entity_poly.type
_entity_poly.pdbx_seq_one_letter_code
_entity_poly.pdbx_strand_id
1 'polypeptide(L)'
;MTTIVLVRKNKDVVVASDGQVSMGNTVIKRTANKVRKIEKRNVIAGFAGSTADALTLFERLESKLEKHAGNLTRAAVELAKDWRTDKYLRRLEALMAIGDKDNSYIISGTGDVLEPEGGIIGIGSGGNYALAAAKVLIDSKMSAEEIAKKSIKVASEICVYTNNNITLEKI
;
A
#
# COMPACT_ATOMS: atom_id res chain seq x y z
N MET A 1 8.17 10.78 1.33
CA MET A 1 8.62 9.47 0.81
C MET A 1 8.15 8.39 1.75
N THR A 2 7.95 7.17 1.27
CA THR A 2 7.14 6.14 1.96
C THR A 2 7.60 4.76 1.54
N THR A 3 7.46 3.77 2.43
CA THR A 3 7.58 2.36 2.09
C THR A 3 6.31 1.64 2.52
N ILE A 4 5.67 0.96 1.58
CA ILE A 4 4.52 0.09 1.80
C ILE A 4 4.88 -1.31 1.33
N VAL A 5 4.51 -2.31 2.09
CA VAL A 5 4.50 -3.71 1.66
C VAL A 5 3.15 -4.34 1.97
N LEU A 6 2.59 -5.05 1.00
CA LEU A 6 1.41 -5.91 1.21
C LEU A 6 1.84 -7.36 1.00
N VAL A 7 1.48 -8.22 1.92
CA VAL A 7 1.81 -9.65 1.90
C VAL A 7 0.52 -10.46 2.04
N ARG A 8 0.27 -11.31 1.06
CA ARG A 8 -0.78 -12.33 1.10
C ARG A 8 -0.14 -13.68 1.32
N LYS A 9 -0.49 -14.36 2.40
CA LYS A 9 -0.01 -15.71 2.69
C LYS A 9 -1.09 -16.52 3.39
N ASN A 10 -1.37 -17.70 2.86
CA ASN A 10 -2.48 -18.55 3.29
C ASN A 10 -3.82 -17.77 3.17
N LYS A 11 -4.51 -17.56 4.30
CA LYS A 11 -5.76 -16.79 4.36
C LYS A 11 -5.56 -15.34 4.82
N ASP A 12 -4.35 -15.00 5.27
CA ASP A 12 -4.06 -13.68 5.84
C ASP A 12 -3.56 -12.73 4.75
N VAL A 13 -4.06 -11.51 4.80
CA VAL A 13 -3.57 -10.39 3.98
C VAL A 13 -3.19 -9.26 4.90
N VAL A 14 -1.95 -8.80 4.79
CA VAL A 14 -1.38 -7.76 5.65
C VAL A 14 -0.79 -6.66 4.79
N VAL A 15 -1.13 -5.41 5.09
CA VAL A 15 -0.43 -4.24 4.57
C VAL A 15 0.32 -3.56 5.70
N ALA A 16 1.61 -3.28 5.50
CA ALA A 16 2.44 -2.59 6.47
C ALA A 16 3.13 -1.38 5.84
N SER A 17 3.38 -0.36 6.65
CA SER A 17 4.14 0.82 6.26
C SER A 17 5.16 1.22 7.31
N ASP A 18 6.19 1.95 6.87
CA ASP A 18 7.01 2.77 7.75
C ASP A 18 6.26 4.04 8.18
N GLY A 19 6.80 4.74 9.19
CA GLY A 19 6.18 5.97 9.72
C GLY A 19 6.87 7.27 9.28
N GLN A 20 7.91 7.23 8.43
CA GLN A 20 8.70 8.42 8.13
C GLN A 20 8.02 9.32 7.09
N VAL A 21 7.96 10.62 7.40
CA VAL A 21 7.67 11.69 6.45
C VAL A 21 8.91 12.58 6.36
N SER A 22 9.44 12.73 5.15
CA SER A 22 10.63 13.55 4.87
C SER A 22 10.28 14.65 3.87
N MET A 23 10.90 15.82 4.06
CA MET A 23 10.89 16.95 3.14
C MET A 23 12.34 17.23 2.73
N GLY A 24 12.67 16.91 1.48
CA GLY A 24 14.06 16.86 1.05
C GLY A 24 14.88 15.91 1.95
N ASN A 25 15.93 16.42 2.56
CA ASN A 25 16.82 15.67 3.45
C ASN A 25 16.45 15.75 4.95
N THR A 26 15.28 16.35 5.27
CA THR A 26 14.84 16.55 6.65
C THR A 26 13.70 15.61 7.00
N VAL A 27 13.81 14.89 8.12
CA VAL A 27 12.71 14.07 8.67
C VAL A 27 11.77 15.00 9.46
N ILE A 28 10.53 15.12 8.98
CA ILE A 28 9.51 15.99 9.59
C ILE A 28 8.68 15.21 10.62
N LYS A 29 8.37 13.94 10.34
CA LYS A 29 7.58 13.08 11.23
C LYS A 29 8.09 11.64 11.14
N ARG A 30 8.03 10.92 12.27
CA ARG A 30 8.51 9.52 12.34
C ARG A 30 7.40 8.50 12.55
N THR A 31 6.17 8.94 12.81
CA THR A 31 5.02 8.11 13.23
C THR A 31 3.78 8.37 12.40
N ALA A 32 3.93 8.58 11.09
CA ALA A 32 2.80 8.75 10.19
C ALA A 32 2.13 7.40 9.93
N ASN A 33 0.80 7.38 9.91
CA ASN A 33 0.03 6.22 9.46
C ASN A 33 -0.27 6.35 7.97
N LYS A 34 0.22 5.40 7.17
CA LYS A 34 0.10 5.38 5.70
C LYS A 34 -0.70 4.18 5.20
N VAL A 35 -1.31 3.43 6.12
CA VAL A 35 -2.18 2.28 5.83
C VAL A 35 -3.53 2.47 6.46
N ARG A 36 -4.57 1.92 5.85
CA ARG A 36 -5.94 1.98 6.35
C ARG A 36 -6.70 0.69 6.08
N LYS A 37 -7.64 0.39 6.95
CA LYS A 37 -8.66 -0.63 6.75
C LYS A 37 -10.02 0.03 6.53
N ILE A 38 -10.71 -0.37 5.47
CA ILE A 38 -12.09 -0.02 5.18
C ILE A 38 -12.96 -1.12 5.79
N GLU A 39 -13.36 -0.92 7.05
CA GLU A 39 -13.98 -1.96 7.89
C GLU A 39 -15.24 -2.58 7.26
N LYS A 40 -16.16 -1.73 6.76
CA LYS A 40 -17.42 -2.18 6.14
C LYS A 40 -17.24 -3.14 4.96
N ARG A 41 -16.08 -3.13 4.32
CA ARG A 41 -15.80 -3.92 3.11
C ARG A 41 -14.66 -4.90 3.29
N ASN A 42 -14.04 -4.90 4.48
CA ASN A 42 -12.89 -5.73 4.80
C ASN A 42 -11.78 -5.61 3.74
N VAL A 43 -11.45 -4.37 3.38
CA VAL A 43 -10.40 -4.00 2.43
C VAL A 43 -9.31 -3.26 3.17
N ILE A 44 -8.06 -3.62 2.92
CA ILE A 44 -6.88 -2.91 3.42
C ILE A 44 -6.19 -2.17 2.28
N ALA A 45 -5.63 -1.01 2.59
CA ALA A 45 -4.96 -0.19 1.61
C ALA A 45 -3.74 0.53 2.19
N GLY A 46 -2.71 0.70 1.36
CA GLY A 46 -1.52 1.50 1.66
C GLY A 46 -1.22 2.46 0.53
N PHE A 47 -0.73 3.65 0.86
CA PHE A 47 -0.52 4.73 -0.08
C PHE A 47 0.92 5.25 -0.02
N ALA A 48 1.57 5.35 -1.17
CA ALA A 48 2.89 5.95 -1.34
C ALA A 48 2.78 7.21 -2.21
N GLY A 49 2.93 8.39 -1.59
CA GLY A 49 2.81 9.69 -2.21
C GLY A 49 2.65 10.80 -1.17
N SER A 50 2.05 11.93 -1.55
CA SER A 50 1.74 13.02 -0.62
C SER A 50 0.62 12.63 0.36
N THR A 51 0.75 13.00 1.62
CA THR A 51 -0.27 12.71 2.66
C THR A 51 -1.62 13.37 2.40
N ALA A 52 -1.63 14.55 1.78
CA ALA A 52 -2.87 15.24 1.41
C ALA A 52 -3.66 14.47 0.34
N ASP A 53 -2.94 13.86 -0.59
CA ASP A 53 -3.52 13.09 -1.70
C ASP A 53 -4.03 11.72 -1.25
N ALA A 54 -3.37 11.14 -0.24
CA ALA A 54 -3.75 9.85 0.33
C ALA A 54 -5.20 9.85 0.84
N LEU A 55 -5.61 10.89 1.57
CA LEU A 55 -6.97 11.00 2.12
C LEU A 55 -8.01 10.99 0.99
N THR A 56 -7.82 11.83 -0.02
CA THR A 56 -8.73 11.93 -1.17
C THR A 56 -8.87 10.59 -1.91
N LEU A 57 -7.76 9.89 -2.10
CA LEU A 57 -7.77 8.59 -2.80
C LEU A 57 -8.41 7.48 -1.96
N PHE A 58 -8.21 7.46 -0.65
CA PHE A 58 -8.90 6.53 0.24
C PHE A 58 -10.41 6.76 0.24
N GLU A 59 -10.88 8.01 0.34
CA GLU A 59 -12.30 8.37 0.28
C GLU A 59 -12.91 7.96 -1.07
N ARG A 60 -12.20 8.18 -2.17
CA ARG A 60 -12.67 7.74 -3.50
C ARG A 60 -12.71 6.22 -3.62
N LEU A 61 -11.73 5.50 -3.09
CA LEU A 61 -11.76 4.04 -3.06
C LEU A 61 -12.98 3.53 -2.27
N GLU A 62 -13.23 4.09 -1.10
CA GLU A 62 -14.39 3.73 -0.28
C GLU A 62 -15.70 3.96 -1.02
N SER A 63 -15.87 5.11 -1.67
CA SER A 63 -17.03 5.42 -2.50
C SER A 63 -17.22 4.42 -3.66
N LYS A 64 -16.13 4.02 -4.34
CA LYS A 64 -16.20 3.01 -5.40
C LYS A 64 -16.57 1.62 -4.86
N LEU A 65 -16.06 1.25 -3.71
CA LEU A 65 -16.43 -0.01 -3.04
C LEU A 65 -17.91 -0.03 -2.64
N GLU A 66 -18.45 1.08 -2.15
CA GLU A 66 -19.88 1.21 -1.86
C GLU A 66 -20.73 1.06 -3.13
N LYS A 67 -20.37 1.79 -4.18
CA LYS A 67 -21.07 1.75 -5.48
C LYS A 67 -21.09 0.36 -6.12
N HIS A 68 -20.05 -0.44 -5.91
CA HIS A 68 -19.88 -1.76 -6.52
C HIS A 68 -20.06 -2.91 -5.53
N ALA A 69 -20.79 -2.69 -4.44
CA ALA A 69 -21.13 -3.70 -3.43
C ALA A 69 -19.91 -4.47 -2.87
N GLY A 70 -18.76 -3.80 -2.74
CA GLY A 70 -17.52 -4.36 -2.22
C GLY A 70 -16.68 -5.13 -3.23
N ASN A 71 -17.02 -5.12 -4.52
CA ASN A 71 -16.19 -5.73 -5.57
C ASN A 71 -14.90 -4.92 -5.76
N LEU A 72 -13.79 -5.43 -5.21
CA LEU A 72 -12.50 -4.75 -5.20
C LEU A 72 -11.95 -4.52 -6.60
N THR A 73 -12.02 -5.51 -7.48
CA THR A 73 -11.53 -5.41 -8.86
C THR A 73 -12.22 -4.27 -9.60
N ARG A 74 -13.54 -4.19 -9.48
CA ARG A 74 -14.32 -3.16 -10.15
C ARG A 74 -14.07 -1.78 -9.56
N ALA A 75 -13.98 -1.69 -8.24
CA ALA A 75 -13.63 -0.46 -7.54
C ALA A 75 -12.23 0.05 -7.94
N ALA A 76 -11.24 -0.85 -8.03
CA ALA A 76 -9.89 -0.53 -8.46
C ALA A 76 -9.84 0.03 -9.88
N VAL A 77 -10.50 -0.62 -10.84
CA VAL A 77 -10.55 -0.18 -12.24
C VAL A 77 -11.24 1.18 -12.37
N GLU A 78 -12.35 1.38 -11.68
CA GLU A 78 -13.08 2.65 -11.69
C GLU A 78 -12.27 3.78 -11.04
N LEU A 79 -11.56 3.50 -9.94
CA LEU A 79 -10.67 4.46 -9.31
C LEU A 79 -9.51 4.84 -10.23
N ALA A 80 -8.90 3.86 -10.90
CA ALA A 80 -7.81 4.11 -11.84
C ALA A 80 -8.23 5.00 -13.02
N LYS A 81 -9.43 4.76 -13.57
CA LYS A 81 -10.03 5.62 -14.61
C LYS A 81 -10.22 7.05 -14.13
N ASP A 82 -10.82 7.22 -12.94
CA ASP A 82 -11.02 8.54 -12.35
C ASP A 82 -9.67 9.23 -12.11
N TRP A 83 -8.70 8.51 -11.57
CA TRP A 83 -7.36 9.05 -11.29
C TRP A 83 -6.68 9.57 -12.56
N ARG A 84 -6.73 8.81 -13.63
CA ARG A 84 -6.15 9.18 -14.92
C ARG A 84 -6.84 10.38 -15.57
N THR A 85 -8.16 10.49 -15.46
CA THR A 85 -8.97 11.48 -16.20
C THR A 85 -9.27 12.75 -15.43
N ASP A 86 -9.26 12.71 -14.11
CA ASP A 86 -9.48 13.88 -13.25
C ASP A 86 -8.30 14.86 -13.37
N LYS A 87 -8.61 16.13 -13.61
CA LYS A 87 -7.60 17.21 -13.80
C LYS A 87 -6.68 17.41 -12.59
N TYR A 88 -7.19 17.13 -11.40
CA TYR A 88 -6.44 17.27 -10.15
C TYR A 88 -5.70 15.99 -9.81
N LEU A 89 -6.38 14.85 -9.82
CA LEU A 89 -5.82 13.56 -9.45
C LEU A 89 -4.69 13.10 -10.39
N ARG A 90 -4.81 13.31 -11.70
CA ARG A 90 -3.81 12.86 -12.68
C ARG A 90 -2.42 13.48 -12.52
N ARG A 91 -2.32 14.54 -11.71
CA ARG A 91 -1.05 15.20 -11.37
C ARG A 91 -0.35 14.56 -10.18
N LEU A 92 -0.99 13.61 -9.53
CA LEU A 92 -0.45 12.94 -8.36
C LEU A 92 0.48 11.81 -8.79
N GLU A 93 1.75 11.97 -8.55
CA GLU A 93 2.74 10.90 -8.66
C GLU A 93 2.66 10.02 -7.42
N ALA A 94 1.76 9.06 -7.44
CA ALA A 94 1.48 8.20 -6.31
C ALA A 94 1.15 6.77 -6.74
N LEU A 95 1.30 5.84 -5.80
CA LEU A 95 0.92 4.45 -5.93
C LEU A 95 0.05 4.06 -4.72
N MET A 96 -0.95 3.22 -4.98
CA MET A 96 -1.78 2.63 -3.95
C MET A 96 -1.71 1.11 -4.03
N ALA A 97 -1.45 0.44 -2.90
CA ALA A 97 -1.59 -1.00 -2.75
C ALA A 97 -2.90 -1.28 -2.03
N ILE A 98 -3.74 -2.15 -2.58
CA ILE A 98 -5.02 -2.52 -1.99
C ILE A 98 -5.18 -4.04 -1.97
N GLY A 99 -5.92 -4.55 -0.99
CA GLY A 99 -6.20 -5.98 -0.89
C GLY A 99 -7.47 -6.27 -0.11
N ASP A 100 -8.20 -7.29 -0.55
CA ASP A 100 -9.24 -7.97 0.19
C ASP A 100 -8.86 -9.44 0.41
N LYS A 101 -9.78 -10.27 0.88
CA LYS A 101 -9.54 -11.70 1.10
C LYS A 101 -9.11 -12.46 -0.18
N ASP A 102 -9.56 -12.02 -1.36
CA ASP A 102 -9.40 -12.76 -2.61
C ASP A 102 -8.37 -12.11 -3.56
N ASN A 103 -8.28 -10.77 -3.59
CA ASN A 103 -7.52 -10.04 -4.59
C ASN A 103 -6.57 -9.01 -3.97
N SER A 104 -5.49 -8.69 -4.70
CA SER A 104 -4.57 -7.60 -4.36
C SER A 104 -4.15 -6.86 -5.63
N TYR A 105 -4.13 -5.53 -5.57
CA TYR A 105 -3.80 -4.69 -6.73
C TYR A 105 -2.85 -3.54 -6.36
N ILE A 106 -2.02 -3.18 -7.33
CA ILE A 106 -1.34 -1.88 -7.37
C ILE A 106 -2.14 -0.98 -8.31
N ILE A 107 -2.46 0.23 -7.85
CA ILE A 107 -3.11 1.27 -8.65
C ILE A 107 -2.15 2.43 -8.79
N SER A 108 -1.96 2.92 -10.01
CA SER A 108 -1.11 4.07 -10.31
C SER A 108 -1.91 5.29 -10.80
N GLY A 109 -1.32 6.47 -10.67
CA GLY A 109 -1.87 7.70 -11.21
C GLY A 109 -1.94 7.74 -12.75
N THR A 110 -1.22 6.85 -13.43
CA THR A 110 -1.30 6.66 -14.88
C THR A 110 -2.49 5.83 -15.34
N GLY A 111 -3.24 5.27 -14.39
CA GLY A 111 -4.44 4.48 -14.65
C GLY A 111 -4.20 2.98 -14.74
N ASP A 112 -3.01 2.51 -14.33
CA ASP A 112 -2.71 1.09 -14.29
C ASP A 112 -3.35 0.42 -13.08
N VAL A 113 -3.87 -0.79 -13.27
CA VAL A 113 -4.29 -1.71 -12.23
C VAL A 113 -3.55 -3.01 -12.47
N LEU A 114 -2.60 -3.32 -11.58
CA LEU A 114 -1.73 -4.48 -11.72
C LEU A 114 -1.98 -5.46 -10.58
N GLU A 115 -2.24 -6.71 -10.92
CA GLU A 115 -2.26 -7.82 -9.95
C GLU A 115 -0.84 -8.38 -9.82
N PRO A 116 -0.25 -8.40 -8.61
CA PRO A 116 1.10 -8.89 -8.43
C PRO A 116 1.16 -10.42 -8.46
N GLU A 117 2.18 -10.96 -9.05
CA GLU A 117 2.49 -12.39 -8.93
C GLU A 117 2.95 -12.72 -7.49
N GLY A 118 2.49 -13.85 -6.95
CA GLY A 118 2.91 -14.34 -5.64
C GLY A 118 2.32 -13.57 -4.44
N GLY A 119 1.32 -12.70 -4.65
CA GLY A 119 0.58 -12.05 -3.56
C GLY A 119 1.38 -11.04 -2.75
N ILE A 120 2.47 -10.48 -3.29
CA ILE A 120 3.32 -9.52 -2.60
C ILE A 120 3.39 -8.22 -3.41
N ILE A 121 3.17 -7.09 -2.72
CA ILE A 121 3.32 -5.75 -3.29
C ILE A 121 4.35 -4.98 -2.47
N GLY A 122 5.27 -4.28 -3.15
CA GLY A 122 6.15 -3.30 -2.54
C GLY A 122 6.09 -2.00 -3.33
N ILE A 123 5.73 -0.89 -2.68
CA ILE A 123 5.63 0.43 -3.31
C ILE A 123 6.29 1.53 -2.47
N GLY A 124 6.64 2.62 -3.13
CA GLY A 124 7.31 3.75 -2.52
C GLY A 124 8.83 3.65 -2.55
N SER A 125 9.53 4.60 -1.91
CA SER A 125 10.99 4.74 -1.99
C SER A 125 11.80 3.54 -1.49
N GLY A 126 11.33 2.86 -0.46
CA GLY A 126 11.90 1.61 0.04
C GLY A 126 11.16 0.35 -0.42
N GLY A 127 10.16 0.51 -1.30
CA GLY A 127 9.28 -0.58 -1.72
C GLY A 127 9.99 -1.76 -2.35
N ASN A 128 10.99 -1.51 -3.19
CA ASN A 128 11.76 -2.57 -3.84
C ASN A 128 12.58 -3.40 -2.84
N TYR A 129 13.12 -2.78 -1.78
CA TYR A 129 13.84 -3.50 -0.73
C TYR A 129 12.88 -4.36 0.10
N ALA A 130 11.72 -3.80 0.46
CA ALA A 130 10.69 -4.54 1.17
C ALA A 130 10.13 -5.70 0.32
N LEU A 131 9.90 -5.48 -0.98
CA LEU A 131 9.45 -6.51 -1.92
C LEU A 131 10.47 -7.65 -2.02
N ALA A 132 11.75 -7.34 -2.18
CA ALA A 132 12.80 -8.36 -2.26
C ALA A 132 12.88 -9.19 -0.99
N ALA A 133 12.85 -8.54 0.18
CA ALA A 133 12.83 -9.23 1.48
C ALA A 133 11.59 -10.13 1.64
N ALA A 134 10.41 -9.64 1.30
CA ALA A 134 9.17 -10.41 1.38
C ALA A 134 9.19 -11.63 0.46
N LYS A 135 9.71 -11.49 -0.77
CA LYS A 135 9.85 -12.61 -1.72
C LYS A 135 10.75 -13.73 -1.20
N VAL A 136 11.83 -13.40 -0.52
CA VAL A 136 12.72 -14.41 0.09
C VAL A 136 12.03 -15.10 1.27
N LEU A 137 11.21 -14.37 2.04
CA LEU A 137 10.58 -14.86 3.26
C LEU A 137 9.24 -15.59 3.02
N ILE A 138 8.63 -15.48 1.84
CA ILE A 138 7.27 -15.99 1.60
C ILE A 138 7.15 -17.51 1.81
N ASP A 139 8.19 -18.27 1.48
CA ASP A 139 8.24 -19.71 1.64
C ASP A 139 8.69 -20.16 3.03
N SER A 140 9.03 -19.23 3.92
CA SER A 140 9.40 -19.52 5.31
C SER A 140 8.19 -19.94 6.15
N LYS A 141 8.42 -20.35 7.40
CA LYS A 141 7.35 -20.63 8.36
C LYS A 141 6.71 -19.40 8.99
N MET A 142 7.18 -18.20 8.63
CA MET A 142 6.66 -16.93 9.15
C MET A 142 5.24 -16.66 8.67
N SER A 143 4.44 -16.02 9.52
CA SER A 143 3.12 -15.47 9.15
C SER A 143 3.26 -14.28 8.19
N ALA A 144 2.17 -13.92 7.51
CA ALA A 144 2.12 -12.74 6.65
C ALA A 144 2.52 -11.45 7.42
N GLU A 145 2.09 -11.33 8.67
CA GLU A 145 2.42 -10.20 9.54
C GLU A 145 3.91 -10.13 9.87
N GLU A 146 4.53 -11.25 10.24
CA GLU A 146 5.98 -11.31 10.52
C GLU A 146 6.80 -10.98 9.28
N ILE A 147 6.39 -11.48 8.10
CA ILE A 147 7.05 -11.18 6.83
C ILE A 147 6.95 -9.69 6.52
N ALA A 148 5.77 -9.09 6.64
CA ALA A 148 5.56 -7.67 6.37
C ALA A 148 6.42 -6.79 7.30
N LYS A 149 6.44 -7.08 8.61
CA LYS A 149 7.26 -6.35 9.59
C LYS A 149 8.76 -6.46 9.28
N LYS A 150 9.25 -7.69 9.01
CA LYS A 150 10.65 -7.90 8.65
C LYS A 150 11.05 -7.18 7.35
N SER A 151 10.16 -7.17 6.38
CA SER A 151 10.41 -6.52 5.09
C SER A 151 10.53 -4.99 5.22
N ILE A 152 9.67 -4.36 6.03
CA ILE A 152 9.82 -2.93 6.35
C ILE A 152 11.11 -2.67 7.14
N LYS A 153 11.47 -3.55 8.08
CA LYS A 153 12.73 -3.43 8.82
C LYS A 153 13.94 -3.46 7.88
N VAL A 154 14.02 -4.43 6.98
CA VAL A 154 15.10 -4.51 5.97
C VAL A 154 15.13 -3.24 5.12
N ALA A 155 13.98 -2.77 4.63
CA ALA A 155 13.91 -1.53 3.89
C ALA A 155 14.40 -0.32 4.69
N SER A 156 14.14 -0.26 6.00
CA SER A 156 14.60 0.82 6.89
C SER A 156 16.10 0.83 7.13
N GLU A 157 16.77 -0.30 6.95
CA GLU A 157 18.23 -0.43 7.08
C GLU A 157 18.98 0.01 5.80
N ILE A 158 18.27 0.12 4.66
CA ILE A 158 18.85 0.41 3.35
C ILE A 158 18.40 1.78 2.84
N CYS A 159 17.11 2.09 2.95
CA CYS A 159 16.50 3.29 2.39
C CYS A 159 16.50 4.43 3.43
N VAL A 160 17.20 5.52 3.14
CA VAL A 160 17.27 6.71 4.01
C VAL A 160 15.92 7.38 4.28
N TYR A 161 14.92 7.10 3.46
CA TYR A 161 13.56 7.64 3.56
C TYR A 161 12.58 6.72 4.29
N THR A 162 13.08 5.63 4.88
CA THR A 162 12.28 4.60 5.55
C THR A 162 12.75 4.44 6.98
N ASN A 163 11.83 4.44 7.95
CA ASN A 163 12.16 4.12 9.32
C ASN A 163 11.49 2.80 9.79
N ASN A 164 11.82 2.36 10.99
CA ASN A 164 11.30 1.12 11.57
C ASN A 164 10.10 1.36 12.53
N ASN A 165 9.43 2.50 12.44
CA ASN A 165 8.15 2.72 13.12
C ASN A 165 7.03 2.18 12.25
N ILE A 166 6.64 0.92 12.49
CA ILE A 166 5.77 0.17 11.61
C ILE A 166 4.31 0.30 12.05
N THR A 167 3.44 0.66 11.12
CA THR A 167 1.99 0.50 11.23
C THR A 167 1.51 -0.56 10.25
N LEU A 168 0.49 -1.32 10.63
CA LEU A 168 -0.08 -2.36 9.77
C LEU A 168 -1.60 -2.48 9.96
N GLU A 169 -2.24 -3.01 8.91
CA GLU A 169 -3.62 -3.47 8.90
C GLU A 169 -3.67 -4.90 8.35
N LYS A 170 -4.63 -5.69 8.83
CA LYS A 170 -4.83 -7.07 8.36
C LYS A 170 -6.29 -7.48 8.24
N ILE A 171 -6.51 -8.46 7.38
CA ILE A 171 -7.74 -9.19 7.16
C ILE A 171 -7.48 -10.67 6.97
#